data_f4d4598e9433ddcab733137ec16e46b2
#
_entry.id   f4d4598e9433ddcab733137ec16e46b2
#
_cell.length_a   1.000
_cell.length_b   1.000
_cell.length_c   1.000
_cell.angle_alpha   90.00
_cell.angle_beta   90.00
_cell.angle_gamma   90.00
#
_symmetry.space_group_name_H-M   'P 1'
#
loop_
_entity.id
_entity.type
_entity.pdbx_description
1 polymer ?
#
loop_
_entity_poly.entity_id
_entity_poly.type
_entity_poly.pdbx_seq_one_letter_code
_entity_poly.pdbx_strand_id
1 'polypeptide(L)'
;AGMKPLLHVSSMFGAQRHNIALVAPLAKHPTNSNEIICFDLGADPQMLFDLEASQLQELLYTRTEDLPEGTQRLGLKSVHINRCPILLTPKMVDPASAARLGISGSECRKHLEALRAYRDTDARGFTAKVQAIYQGRKFEAHNDPDQMLYSGGFFSAQDKRVMDQVRVQSPQELAAGSFVFEDQRLSEMLFRYRARNYPDSLTPQEQPDWEEFRFQRLTEPDSGASYCMEQFHAEIEELMAGGTLSEAQQALLEQLLEYADSLLS
;
A
#
# COMPACT_ATOMS: atom_id res chain seq x y z
N ALA A 1 -27.47 -8.07 -13.50
CA ALA A 1 -27.77 -8.69 -12.21
C ALA A 1 -28.09 -7.62 -11.21
N GLY A 2 -29.27 -7.69 -10.55
CA GLY A 2 -29.67 -6.68 -9.58
C GLY A 2 -28.70 -6.64 -8.39
N MET A 3 -28.41 -5.44 -7.86
CA MET A 3 -27.66 -5.24 -6.62
C MET A 3 -28.38 -5.95 -5.47
N LYS A 4 -28.06 -7.24 -5.22
CA LYS A 4 -28.62 -7.98 -4.10
C LYS A 4 -27.70 -7.74 -2.89
N PRO A 5 -28.24 -7.18 -1.79
CA PRO A 5 -27.42 -6.95 -0.60
C PRO A 5 -26.98 -8.27 0.01
N LEU A 6 -25.76 -8.28 0.54
CA LEU A 6 -25.14 -9.40 1.24
C LEU A 6 -24.55 -8.90 2.56
N LEU A 7 -24.63 -9.71 3.59
CA LEU A 7 -23.88 -9.48 4.81
C LEU A 7 -22.46 -10.03 4.61
N HIS A 8 -21.45 -9.19 4.80
CA HIS A 8 -20.06 -9.57 4.63
C HIS A 8 -19.28 -9.41 5.94
N VAL A 9 -18.57 -10.47 6.32
CA VAL A 9 -17.69 -10.47 7.51
C VAL A 9 -16.25 -10.30 7.02
N SER A 10 -15.60 -9.22 7.46
CA SER A 10 -14.22 -8.91 7.09
C SER A 10 -13.62 -7.87 8.03
N SER A 11 -12.34 -8.02 8.35
CA SER A 11 -11.57 -7.04 9.14
C SER A 11 -11.53 -5.63 8.53
N MET A 12 -11.80 -5.51 7.23
CA MET A 12 -11.86 -4.21 6.54
C MET A 12 -12.95 -3.27 7.07
N PHE A 13 -13.95 -3.78 7.82
CA PHE A 13 -15.00 -2.96 8.42
C PHE A 13 -14.65 -2.46 9.82
N GLY A 14 -13.53 -2.91 10.39
CA GLY A 14 -13.02 -2.51 11.69
C GLY A 14 -13.74 -3.18 12.88
N ALA A 15 -13.00 -3.30 13.98
CA ALA A 15 -13.48 -3.96 15.21
C ALA A 15 -14.68 -3.23 15.84
N GLN A 16 -14.74 -1.91 15.73
CA GLN A 16 -15.86 -1.09 16.22
C GLN A 16 -17.22 -1.46 15.59
N ARG A 17 -17.18 -1.99 14.37
CA ARG A 17 -18.35 -2.49 13.63
C ARG A 17 -18.43 -4.03 13.65
N HIS A 18 -17.78 -4.66 14.62
CA HIS A 18 -17.71 -6.12 14.77
C HIS A 18 -17.22 -6.85 13.49
N ASN A 19 -16.41 -6.17 12.66
CA ASN A 19 -15.91 -6.69 11.39
C ASN A 19 -17.01 -7.16 10.41
N ILE A 20 -18.20 -6.56 10.45
CA ILE A 20 -19.35 -6.97 9.65
C ILE A 20 -20.07 -5.77 9.06
N ALA A 21 -20.52 -5.89 7.81
CA ALA A 21 -21.34 -4.87 7.15
C ALA A 21 -22.32 -5.49 6.14
N LEU A 22 -23.41 -4.77 5.88
CA LEU A 22 -24.30 -5.06 4.78
C LEU A 22 -23.76 -4.37 3.53
N VAL A 23 -23.41 -5.14 2.50
CA VAL A 23 -22.80 -4.62 1.28
C VAL A 23 -23.65 -4.89 0.06
N ALA A 24 -23.58 -3.98 -0.94
CA ALA A 24 -24.18 -4.17 -2.26
C ALA A 24 -23.09 -4.33 -3.31
N PRO A 25 -23.06 -5.42 -4.11
CA PRO A 25 -22.14 -5.56 -5.21
C PRO A 25 -22.48 -4.57 -6.33
N LEU A 26 -21.50 -3.77 -6.78
CA LEU A 26 -21.66 -2.75 -7.81
C LEU A 26 -21.11 -3.18 -9.16
N ALA A 27 -19.85 -3.60 -9.21
CA ALA A 27 -19.13 -3.93 -10.43
C ALA A 27 -18.04 -5.00 -10.19
N LYS A 28 -17.58 -5.63 -11.27
CA LYS A 28 -16.32 -6.40 -11.25
C LYS A 28 -15.14 -5.43 -11.21
N HIS A 29 -14.08 -5.80 -10.52
CA HIS A 29 -12.85 -5.03 -10.53
C HIS A 29 -12.25 -4.97 -11.95
N PRO A 30 -11.76 -3.81 -12.42
CA PRO A 30 -11.32 -3.63 -13.81
C PRO A 30 -10.10 -4.47 -14.20
N THR A 31 -9.18 -4.70 -13.25
CA THR A 31 -7.90 -5.39 -13.51
C THR A 31 -7.77 -6.74 -12.80
N ASN A 32 -8.57 -7.02 -11.76
CA ASN A 32 -8.54 -8.28 -11.02
C ASN A 32 -9.87 -9.04 -11.15
N SER A 33 -9.88 -10.10 -11.94
CA SER A 33 -11.10 -10.93 -12.16
C SER A 33 -11.62 -11.61 -10.89
N ASN A 34 -10.79 -11.72 -9.85
CA ASN A 34 -11.13 -12.34 -8.57
C ASN A 34 -11.68 -11.33 -7.54
N GLU A 35 -11.96 -10.09 -7.96
CA GLU A 35 -12.49 -9.06 -7.08
C GLU A 35 -13.82 -8.49 -7.57
N ILE A 36 -14.70 -8.23 -6.61
CA ILE A 36 -15.97 -7.54 -6.81
C ILE A 36 -15.94 -6.25 -5.99
N ILE A 37 -16.19 -5.13 -6.66
CA ILE A 37 -16.36 -3.84 -5.98
C ILE A 37 -17.75 -3.83 -5.34
N CYS A 38 -17.79 -3.60 -4.05
CA CYS A 38 -19.00 -3.52 -3.25
C CYS A 38 -19.12 -2.15 -2.58
N PHE A 39 -20.33 -1.75 -2.24
CA PHE A 39 -20.60 -0.58 -1.43
C PHE A 39 -21.14 -1.02 -0.06
N ASP A 40 -20.56 -0.47 1.01
CA ASP A 40 -21.03 -0.61 2.37
C ASP A 40 -22.30 0.22 2.57
N LEU A 41 -23.43 -0.43 2.73
CA LEU A 41 -24.73 0.22 2.84
C LEU A 41 -24.93 0.99 4.16
N GLY A 42 -24.01 0.85 5.12
CA GLY A 42 -23.98 1.71 6.31
C GLY A 42 -23.41 3.10 6.03
N ALA A 43 -22.75 3.31 4.90
CA ALA A 43 -22.24 4.61 4.46
C ALA A 43 -23.23 5.31 3.52
N ASP A 44 -23.26 6.66 3.57
CA ASP A 44 -24.06 7.46 2.63
C ASP A 44 -23.44 7.39 1.23
N PRO A 45 -24.20 7.00 0.19
CA PRO A 45 -23.69 6.94 -1.18
C PRO A 45 -23.62 8.31 -1.88
N GLN A 46 -23.99 9.41 -1.25
CA GLN A 46 -24.10 10.71 -1.89
C GLN A 46 -22.77 11.15 -2.56
N MET A 47 -21.65 10.95 -1.87
CA MET A 47 -20.32 11.26 -2.44
C MET A 47 -20.06 10.49 -3.75
N LEU A 48 -20.53 9.24 -3.85
CA LEU A 48 -20.37 8.44 -5.07
C LEU A 48 -21.16 9.05 -6.26
N PHE A 49 -22.23 9.79 -5.97
CA PHE A 49 -23.06 10.43 -6.98
C PHE A 49 -22.47 11.78 -7.43
N ASP A 50 -22.02 12.58 -6.47
CA ASP A 50 -21.64 13.99 -6.66
C ASP A 50 -20.21 14.18 -7.20
N LEU A 51 -19.27 13.30 -6.83
CA LEU A 51 -17.87 13.45 -7.14
C LEU A 51 -17.47 12.68 -8.41
N GLU A 52 -16.46 13.19 -9.11
CA GLU A 52 -15.86 12.51 -10.25
C GLU A 52 -15.00 11.31 -9.83
N ALA A 53 -14.77 10.36 -10.76
CA ALA A 53 -14.02 9.14 -10.46
C ALA A 53 -12.60 9.39 -9.94
N SER A 54 -11.92 10.43 -10.43
CA SER A 54 -10.59 10.83 -9.97
C SER A 54 -10.57 11.30 -8.50
N GLN A 55 -11.54 12.13 -8.12
CA GLN A 55 -11.71 12.62 -6.75
C GLN A 55 -12.06 11.47 -5.79
N LEU A 56 -12.94 10.57 -6.22
CA LEU A 56 -13.30 9.37 -5.46
C LEU A 56 -12.12 8.41 -5.30
N GLN A 57 -11.26 8.31 -6.32
CA GLN A 57 -10.04 7.51 -6.27
C GLN A 57 -9.06 8.08 -5.23
N GLU A 58 -8.85 9.39 -5.23
CA GLU A 58 -8.02 10.07 -4.25
C GLU A 58 -8.51 9.80 -2.82
N LEU A 59 -9.80 10.04 -2.55
CA LEU A 59 -10.43 9.77 -1.24
C LEU A 59 -10.34 8.29 -0.83
N LEU A 60 -10.46 7.36 -1.77
CA LEU A 60 -10.39 5.92 -1.47
C LEU A 60 -9.01 5.51 -0.98
N TYR A 61 -7.95 6.09 -1.55
CA TYR A 61 -6.56 5.71 -1.27
C TYR A 61 -5.85 6.61 -0.27
N THR A 62 -6.42 7.76 0.10
CA THR A 62 -5.89 8.61 1.18
C THR A 62 -6.03 7.90 2.53
N ARG A 63 -5.00 7.96 3.37
CA ARG A 63 -5.05 7.39 4.72
C ARG A 63 -6.09 8.14 5.56
N THR A 64 -6.64 7.47 6.60
CA THR A 64 -7.68 8.09 7.44
C THR A 64 -7.15 9.31 8.20
N GLU A 65 -5.90 9.28 8.60
CA GLU A 65 -5.18 10.35 9.29
C GLU A 65 -4.92 11.58 8.42
N ASP A 66 -4.82 11.37 7.08
CA ASP A 66 -4.56 12.43 6.09
C ASP A 66 -5.86 13.02 5.50
N LEU A 67 -7.02 12.49 5.89
CA LEU A 67 -8.30 13.05 5.44
C LEU A 67 -8.64 14.32 6.22
N PRO A 68 -9.21 15.35 5.57
CA PRO A 68 -9.70 16.54 6.26
C PRO A 68 -10.67 16.17 7.40
N GLU A 69 -10.59 16.89 8.50
CA GLU A 69 -11.43 16.66 9.68
C GLU A 69 -12.92 16.69 9.30
N GLY A 70 -13.67 15.67 9.73
CA GLY A 70 -15.10 15.52 9.39
C GLY A 70 -15.39 14.86 8.04
N THR A 71 -14.39 14.49 7.26
CA THR A 71 -14.57 13.77 5.99
C THR A 71 -14.97 12.32 6.25
N GLN A 72 -16.14 11.92 5.77
CA GLN A 72 -16.57 10.52 5.86
C GLN A 72 -15.80 9.65 4.88
N ARG A 73 -15.45 8.44 5.30
CA ARG A 73 -14.85 7.44 4.42
C ARG A 73 -15.82 7.01 3.32
N LEU A 74 -15.32 6.94 2.09
CA LEU A 74 -16.06 6.38 0.98
C LEU A 74 -16.44 4.91 1.26
N GLY A 75 -17.71 4.57 1.10
CA GLY A 75 -18.26 3.24 1.38
C GLY A 75 -17.83 2.14 0.39
N LEU A 76 -16.95 2.44 -0.58
CA LEU A 76 -16.45 1.46 -1.54
C LEU A 76 -15.46 0.48 -0.91
N LYS A 77 -15.64 -0.81 -1.20
CA LYS A 77 -14.80 -1.91 -0.73
C LYS A 77 -14.60 -2.93 -1.84
N SER A 78 -13.42 -3.55 -1.90
CA SER A 78 -13.13 -4.65 -2.80
C SER A 78 -13.19 -5.98 -2.05
N VAL A 79 -13.96 -6.94 -2.57
CA VAL A 79 -14.17 -8.27 -1.99
C VAL A 79 -13.50 -9.31 -2.86
N HIS A 80 -12.50 -10.01 -2.34
CA HIS A 80 -11.81 -11.09 -3.03
C HIS A 80 -12.61 -12.39 -2.99
N ILE A 81 -13.13 -12.85 -4.13
CA ILE A 81 -13.94 -14.07 -4.21
C ILE A 81 -13.12 -15.36 -4.10
N ASN A 82 -11.82 -15.30 -4.37
CA ASN A 82 -10.90 -16.44 -4.27
C ASN A 82 -10.26 -16.61 -2.87
N ARG A 83 -10.63 -15.75 -1.91
CA ARG A 83 -10.15 -15.84 -0.50
C ARG A 83 -11.23 -16.34 0.46
N CYS A 84 -12.16 -17.13 -0.02
CA CYS A 84 -13.27 -17.71 0.76
C CYS A 84 -14.00 -16.65 1.61
N PRO A 85 -14.53 -15.56 1.02
CA PRO A 85 -15.19 -14.51 1.78
C PRO A 85 -16.44 -15.08 2.50
N ILE A 86 -16.64 -14.67 3.74
CA ILE A 86 -17.84 -15.02 4.49
C ILE A 86 -18.96 -14.07 4.05
N LEU A 87 -19.90 -14.61 3.28
CA LEU A 87 -21.04 -13.88 2.73
C LEU A 87 -22.34 -14.59 3.16
N LEU A 88 -23.26 -13.82 3.75
CA LEU A 88 -24.52 -14.32 4.25
C LEU A 88 -25.69 -13.52 3.66
N THR A 89 -26.89 -14.06 3.70
CA THR A 89 -28.07 -13.31 3.30
C THR A 89 -28.50 -12.34 4.42
N PRO A 90 -29.05 -11.15 4.11
CA PRO A 90 -29.51 -10.21 5.13
C PRO A 90 -30.57 -10.80 6.07
N LYS A 91 -31.30 -11.83 5.61
CA LYS A 91 -32.34 -12.51 6.42
C LYS A 91 -31.80 -13.24 7.65
N MET A 92 -30.48 -13.48 7.71
CA MET A 92 -29.84 -14.15 8.85
C MET A 92 -29.62 -13.21 10.05
N VAL A 93 -29.83 -11.91 9.87
CA VAL A 93 -29.70 -10.92 10.94
C VAL A 93 -31.10 -10.51 11.37
N ASP A 94 -31.49 -10.96 12.54
CA ASP A 94 -32.72 -10.53 13.19
C ASP A 94 -32.57 -9.10 13.73
N PRO A 95 -33.66 -8.40 14.07
CA PRO A 95 -33.63 -7.01 14.55
C PRO A 95 -32.76 -6.78 15.79
N ALA A 96 -32.72 -7.74 16.72
CA ALA A 96 -31.92 -7.63 17.94
C ALA A 96 -30.44 -7.74 17.63
N SER A 97 -30.06 -8.67 16.75
CA SER A 97 -28.69 -8.82 16.24
C SER A 97 -28.28 -7.60 15.43
N ALA A 98 -29.16 -7.05 14.59
CA ALA A 98 -28.88 -5.83 13.82
C ALA A 98 -28.56 -4.63 14.75
N ALA A 99 -29.37 -4.43 15.78
CA ALA A 99 -29.17 -3.38 16.78
C ALA A 99 -27.82 -3.54 17.51
N ARG A 100 -27.47 -4.76 17.92
CA ARG A 100 -26.20 -5.07 18.58
C ARG A 100 -24.99 -4.84 17.66
N LEU A 101 -25.13 -5.11 16.36
CA LEU A 101 -24.09 -4.92 15.35
C LEU A 101 -24.03 -3.48 14.80
N GLY A 102 -24.91 -2.58 15.26
CA GLY A 102 -25.00 -1.21 14.76
C GLY A 102 -25.45 -1.11 13.30
N ILE A 103 -26.19 -2.11 12.80
CA ILE A 103 -26.70 -2.14 11.42
C ILE A 103 -28.12 -1.57 11.40
N SER A 104 -28.27 -0.36 10.87
CA SER A 104 -29.58 0.24 10.62
C SER A 104 -30.19 -0.31 9.32
N GLY A 105 -31.12 -1.25 9.44
CA GLY A 105 -31.77 -1.86 8.26
C GLY A 105 -32.58 -0.86 7.42
N SER A 106 -33.11 0.21 8.03
CA SER A 106 -33.82 1.29 7.32
C SER A 106 -32.88 2.15 6.50
N GLU A 107 -31.75 2.58 7.06
CA GLU A 107 -30.71 3.35 6.35
C GLU A 107 -30.09 2.54 5.24
N CYS A 108 -29.67 1.31 5.51
CA CYS A 108 -29.12 0.41 4.50
C CYS A 108 -30.09 0.21 3.31
N ARG A 109 -31.40 0.15 3.58
CA ARG A 109 -32.43 0.06 2.53
C ARG A 109 -32.50 1.35 1.72
N LYS A 110 -32.56 2.50 2.40
CA LYS A 110 -32.56 3.83 1.76
C LYS A 110 -31.34 3.99 0.84
N HIS A 111 -30.15 3.66 1.33
CA HIS A 111 -28.91 3.77 0.54
C HIS A 111 -28.90 2.79 -0.66
N LEU A 112 -29.40 1.57 -0.47
CA LEU A 112 -29.53 0.60 -1.57
C LEU A 112 -30.50 1.09 -2.65
N GLU A 113 -31.64 1.69 -2.26
CA GLU A 113 -32.61 2.26 -3.19
C GLU A 113 -32.02 3.45 -3.94
N ALA A 114 -31.28 4.35 -3.28
CA ALA A 114 -30.56 5.45 -3.91
C ALA A 114 -29.52 4.95 -4.93
N LEU A 115 -28.71 3.96 -4.56
CA LEU A 115 -27.72 3.33 -5.46
C LEU A 115 -28.39 2.71 -6.70
N ARG A 116 -29.53 2.05 -6.52
CA ARG A 116 -30.29 1.47 -7.62
C ARG A 116 -30.87 2.54 -8.54
N ALA A 117 -31.50 3.56 -7.96
CA ALA A 117 -32.07 4.67 -8.70
C ALA A 117 -30.99 5.38 -9.55
N TYR A 118 -29.84 5.70 -8.95
CA TYR A 118 -28.71 6.33 -9.65
C TYR A 118 -28.17 5.44 -10.77
N ARG A 119 -27.95 4.15 -10.51
CA ARG A 119 -27.53 3.20 -11.54
C ARG A 119 -28.56 3.10 -12.69
N ASP A 120 -29.83 3.09 -12.39
CA ASP A 120 -30.89 2.86 -13.38
C ASP A 120 -31.08 4.07 -14.33
N THR A 121 -30.51 5.24 -13.99
CA THR A 121 -30.41 6.39 -14.92
C THR A 121 -29.42 6.14 -16.05
N ASP A 122 -28.26 5.55 -15.74
CA ASP A 122 -27.24 5.13 -16.70
C ASP A 122 -26.42 3.95 -16.13
N ALA A 123 -26.85 2.74 -16.39
CA ALA A 123 -26.22 1.54 -15.86
C ALA A 123 -24.79 1.30 -16.39
N ARG A 124 -24.50 1.75 -17.62
CA ARG A 124 -23.16 1.62 -18.22
C ARG A 124 -22.22 2.66 -17.65
N GLY A 125 -22.62 3.93 -17.63
CA GLY A 125 -21.83 5.02 -17.05
C GLY A 125 -21.56 4.79 -15.57
N PHE A 126 -22.55 4.33 -14.79
CA PHE A 126 -22.34 3.95 -13.39
C PHE A 126 -21.28 2.87 -13.21
N THR A 127 -21.38 1.79 -14.00
CA THR A 127 -20.38 0.70 -13.93
C THR A 127 -19.00 1.21 -14.33
N ALA A 128 -18.90 2.00 -15.40
CA ALA A 128 -17.64 2.59 -15.86
C ALA A 128 -17.03 3.53 -14.81
N LYS A 129 -17.84 4.38 -14.17
CA LYS A 129 -17.42 5.28 -13.08
C LYS A 129 -16.85 4.48 -11.91
N VAL A 130 -17.58 3.46 -11.41
CA VAL A 130 -17.14 2.62 -10.32
C VAL A 130 -15.83 1.89 -10.66
N GLN A 131 -15.69 1.39 -11.87
CA GLN A 131 -14.47 0.73 -12.33
C GLN A 131 -13.31 1.72 -12.47
N ALA A 132 -13.54 2.93 -12.95
CA ALA A 132 -12.52 3.97 -13.10
C ALA A 132 -11.87 4.35 -11.74
N ILE A 133 -12.65 4.36 -10.64
CA ILE A 133 -12.13 4.58 -9.28
C ILE A 133 -11.05 3.53 -8.91
N TYR A 134 -11.16 2.31 -9.43
CA TYR A 134 -10.23 1.21 -9.19
C TYR A 134 -9.27 0.96 -10.36
N GLN A 135 -9.37 1.75 -11.44
CA GLN A 135 -8.38 1.69 -12.53
C GLN A 135 -7.05 2.22 -12.00
N GLY A 136 -6.14 1.30 -11.89
CA GLY A 136 -4.85 1.33 -11.31
C GLY A 136 -4.22 2.70 -11.07
N ARG A 137 -3.79 2.95 -9.84
CA ARG A 137 -2.63 3.80 -9.63
C ARG A 137 -1.58 3.32 -10.63
N LYS A 138 -1.18 4.19 -11.54
CA LYS A 138 0.14 4.03 -12.14
C LYS A 138 1.09 4.19 -10.96
N PHE A 139 1.54 3.08 -10.41
CA PHE A 139 2.68 3.10 -9.52
C PHE A 139 3.79 3.75 -10.33
N GLU A 140 4.40 4.78 -9.78
CA GLU A 140 5.60 5.34 -10.39
C GLU A 140 6.56 4.18 -10.62
N ALA A 141 7.06 4.09 -11.85
CA ALA A 141 8.00 3.04 -12.18
C ALA A 141 9.27 3.31 -11.38
N HIS A 142 9.50 2.53 -10.34
CA HIS A 142 10.76 2.58 -9.62
C HIS A 142 11.87 2.08 -10.54
N ASN A 143 12.93 2.85 -10.64
CA ASN A 143 14.13 2.45 -11.38
C ASN A 143 15.16 1.75 -10.49
N ASP A 144 14.97 1.78 -9.18
CA ASP A 144 15.83 1.13 -8.20
C ASP A 144 15.54 -0.37 -8.13
N PRO A 145 16.52 -1.26 -8.41
CA PRO A 145 16.36 -2.70 -8.36
C PRO A 145 15.80 -3.24 -7.04
N ASP A 146 16.16 -2.65 -5.90
CA ASP A 146 15.64 -3.05 -4.59
C ASP A 146 14.12 -2.82 -4.47
N GLN A 147 13.59 -1.78 -5.14
CA GLN A 147 12.16 -1.46 -5.16
C GLN A 147 11.42 -2.21 -6.28
N MET A 148 12.13 -2.70 -7.29
CA MET A 148 11.55 -3.41 -8.44
C MET A 148 11.32 -4.90 -8.20
N LEU A 149 11.56 -5.44 -7.00
CA LEU A 149 11.36 -6.86 -6.68
C LEU A 149 9.96 -7.37 -7.02
N TYR A 150 8.94 -6.52 -6.87
CA TYR A 150 7.54 -6.88 -7.10
C TYR A 150 6.93 -6.23 -8.36
N SER A 151 7.62 -5.29 -9.00
CA SER A 151 7.12 -4.56 -10.18
C SER A 151 7.85 -4.89 -11.47
N GLY A 152 9.07 -5.44 -11.39
CA GLY A 152 9.94 -5.70 -12.55
C GLY A 152 9.71 -7.05 -13.26
N GLY A 153 8.66 -7.78 -12.95
CA GLY A 153 8.41 -9.12 -13.51
C GLY A 153 9.12 -10.24 -12.72
N PHE A 154 8.86 -11.49 -13.13
CA PHE A 154 9.44 -12.67 -12.49
C PHE A 154 10.81 -13.01 -13.08
N PHE A 155 11.75 -13.38 -12.24
CA PHE A 155 13.06 -13.87 -12.66
C PHE A 155 12.95 -15.20 -13.39
N SER A 156 13.81 -15.40 -14.39
CA SER A 156 13.89 -16.63 -15.18
C SER A 156 14.31 -17.83 -14.33
N ALA A 157 14.13 -19.04 -14.88
CA ALA A 157 14.64 -20.24 -14.24
C ALA A 157 16.18 -20.27 -14.20
N GLN A 158 16.85 -19.62 -15.16
CA GLN A 158 18.29 -19.48 -15.20
C GLN A 158 18.75 -18.53 -14.09
N ASP A 159 18.15 -17.36 -13.98
CA ASP A 159 18.46 -16.40 -12.91
C ASP A 159 18.31 -17.01 -11.53
N LYS A 160 17.24 -17.76 -11.31
CA LYS A 160 17.02 -18.45 -10.03
C LYS A 160 18.12 -19.44 -9.67
N ARG A 161 18.65 -20.18 -10.66
CA ARG A 161 19.80 -21.08 -10.45
C ARG A 161 21.06 -20.31 -10.07
N VAL A 162 21.33 -19.18 -10.73
CA VAL A 162 22.47 -18.33 -10.40
C VAL A 162 22.30 -17.73 -9.00
N MET A 163 21.10 -17.26 -8.63
CA MET A 163 20.79 -16.79 -7.27
C MET A 163 21.04 -17.87 -6.21
N ASP A 164 20.67 -19.12 -6.49
CA ASP A 164 20.93 -20.24 -5.57
C ASP A 164 22.43 -20.54 -5.44
N GLN A 165 23.20 -20.41 -6.53
CA GLN A 165 24.67 -20.49 -6.47
C GLN A 165 25.25 -19.38 -5.61
N VAL A 166 24.84 -18.12 -5.81
CA VAL A 166 25.31 -16.97 -5.04
C VAL A 166 25.07 -17.16 -3.52
N ARG A 167 23.93 -17.72 -3.14
CA ARG A 167 23.57 -17.90 -1.72
C ARG A 167 24.44 -18.87 -0.94
N VAL A 168 25.11 -19.78 -1.63
CA VAL A 168 25.96 -20.80 -0.98
C VAL A 168 27.46 -20.47 -1.06
N GLN A 169 27.83 -19.36 -1.70
CA GLN A 169 29.21 -18.94 -1.85
C GLN A 169 29.74 -18.24 -0.59
N SER A 170 31.03 -18.45 -0.32
CA SER A 170 31.77 -17.66 0.66
C SER A 170 32.05 -16.24 0.13
N PRO A 171 32.36 -15.25 1.00
CA PRO A 171 32.74 -13.90 0.58
C PRO A 171 33.88 -13.86 -0.45
N GLN A 172 34.87 -14.74 -0.31
CA GLN A 172 35.99 -14.85 -1.20
C GLN A 172 35.59 -15.37 -2.59
N GLU A 173 34.69 -16.35 -2.62
CA GLU A 173 34.16 -16.89 -3.86
C GLU A 173 33.23 -15.87 -4.57
N LEU A 174 32.47 -15.07 -3.79
CA LEU A 174 31.68 -13.97 -4.33
C LEU A 174 32.55 -12.86 -4.94
N ALA A 175 33.70 -12.56 -4.34
CA ALA A 175 34.66 -11.59 -4.86
C ALA A 175 35.33 -12.07 -6.16
N ALA A 176 35.64 -13.35 -6.26
CA ALA A 176 36.34 -13.95 -7.39
C ALA A 176 35.41 -14.45 -8.50
N GLY A 177 34.12 -14.65 -8.18
CA GLY A 177 33.15 -15.26 -9.07
C GLY A 177 32.61 -14.31 -10.14
N SER A 178 32.31 -14.87 -11.32
CA SER A 178 31.58 -14.18 -12.38
C SER A 178 30.19 -14.78 -12.46
N PHE A 179 29.19 -14.04 -12.01
CA PHE A 179 27.78 -14.46 -12.04
C PHE A 179 27.07 -13.68 -13.15
N VAL A 180 26.57 -14.41 -14.15
CA VAL A 180 25.88 -13.81 -15.30
C VAL A 180 24.39 -14.02 -15.13
N PHE A 181 23.65 -12.92 -15.01
CA PHE A 181 22.20 -12.89 -14.96
C PHE A 181 21.60 -12.44 -16.28
N GLU A 182 20.42 -12.96 -16.60
CA GLU A 182 19.61 -12.48 -17.73
C GLU A 182 18.92 -11.15 -17.35
N ASP A 183 18.51 -11.03 -16.10
CA ASP A 183 17.88 -9.83 -15.55
C ASP A 183 18.92 -8.87 -14.97
N GLN A 184 19.04 -7.69 -15.57
CA GLN A 184 20.02 -6.67 -15.16
C GLN A 184 19.88 -6.21 -13.70
N ARG A 185 18.67 -6.26 -13.13
CA ARG A 185 18.45 -5.93 -11.71
C ARG A 185 19.30 -6.78 -10.80
N LEU A 186 19.50 -8.06 -11.13
CA LEU A 186 20.20 -9.00 -10.27
C LEU A 186 21.71 -8.73 -10.20
N SER A 187 22.30 -8.18 -11.24
CA SER A 187 23.70 -7.77 -11.22
C SER A 187 23.93 -6.64 -10.22
N GLU A 188 23.07 -5.62 -10.26
CA GLU A 188 23.11 -4.51 -9.32
C GLU A 188 22.78 -4.98 -7.89
N MET A 189 21.78 -5.84 -7.74
CA MET A 189 21.45 -6.41 -6.44
C MET A 189 22.56 -7.27 -5.85
N LEU A 190 23.31 -8.01 -6.66
CA LEU A 190 24.49 -8.77 -6.21
C LEU A 190 25.58 -7.83 -5.71
N PHE A 191 25.88 -6.76 -6.46
CA PHE A 191 26.82 -5.73 -6.03
C PHE A 191 26.43 -5.16 -4.66
N ARG A 192 25.19 -4.71 -4.50
CA ARG A 192 24.68 -4.16 -3.24
C ARG A 192 24.63 -5.21 -2.12
N TYR A 193 24.35 -6.47 -2.43
CA TYR A 193 24.39 -7.58 -1.47
C TYR A 193 25.80 -7.80 -0.95
N ARG A 194 26.81 -7.81 -1.82
CA ARG A 194 28.22 -7.92 -1.42
C ARG A 194 28.64 -6.73 -0.58
N ALA A 195 28.33 -5.52 -1.02
CA ALA A 195 28.69 -4.29 -0.33
C ALA A 195 28.13 -4.21 1.08
N ARG A 196 26.85 -4.61 1.28
CA ARG A 196 26.18 -4.58 2.59
C ARG A 196 26.64 -5.68 3.56
N ASN A 197 26.89 -6.88 3.05
CA ASN A 197 27.12 -8.05 3.89
C ASN A 197 28.59 -8.47 3.95
N TYR A 198 29.36 -8.15 2.91
CA TYR A 198 30.75 -8.58 2.73
C TYR A 198 31.58 -7.46 2.09
N PRO A 199 31.74 -6.29 2.77
CA PRO A 199 32.43 -5.13 2.19
C PRO A 199 33.85 -5.45 1.68
N ASP A 200 34.56 -6.35 2.37
CA ASP A 200 35.87 -6.82 1.96
C ASP A 200 35.88 -7.63 0.64
N SER A 201 34.73 -7.99 0.12
CA SER A 201 34.57 -8.66 -1.18
C SER A 201 34.52 -7.68 -2.37
N LEU A 202 34.45 -6.37 -2.10
CA LEU A 202 34.46 -5.35 -3.15
C LEU A 202 35.87 -5.14 -3.69
N THR A 203 35.96 -4.96 -5.01
CA THR A 203 37.20 -4.54 -5.65
C THR A 203 37.49 -3.07 -5.34
N PRO A 204 38.76 -2.63 -5.50
CA PRO A 204 39.11 -1.20 -5.33
C PRO A 204 38.33 -0.26 -6.28
N GLN A 205 37.82 -0.77 -7.41
CA GLN A 205 36.98 0.00 -8.34
C GLN A 205 35.52 0.07 -7.87
N GLU A 206 35.02 -0.98 -7.22
CA GLU A 206 33.63 -1.02 -6.73
C GLU A 206 33.43 -0.23 -5.43
N GLN A 207 34.48 0.00 -4.65
CA GLN A 207 34.40 0.73 -3.38
C GLN A 207 33.90 2.19 -3.57
N PRO A 208 34.46 3.00 -4.49
CA PRO A 208 33.96 4.35 -4.75
C PRO A 208 32.50 4.36 -5.22
N ASP A 209 32.11 3.41 -6.09
CA ASP A 209 30.73 3.31 -6.59
C ASP A 209 29.74 3.03 -5.45
N TRP A 210 30.17 2.21 -4.47
CA TRP A 210 29.37 1.93 -3.28
C TRP A 210 29.23 3.16 -2.36
N GLU A 211 30.33 3.87 -2.12
CA GLU A 211 30.30 5.09 -1.28
C GLU A 211 29.47 6.19 -1.94
N GLU A 212 29.57 6.38 -3.25
CA GLU A 212 28.74 7.33 -3.97
C GLU A 212 27.25 6.95 -3.89
N PHE A 213 26.93 5.66 -4.10
CA PHE A 213 25.55 5.18 -3.95
C PHE A 213 25.00 5.41 -2.54
N ARG A 214 25.80 5.14 -1.49
CA ARG A 214 25.42 5.41 -0.09
C ARG A 214 25.16 6.88 0.14
N PHE A 215 26.09 7.74 -0.31
CA PHE A 215 25.99 9.17 -0.15
C PHE A 215 24.73 9.73 -0.82
N GLN A 216 24.53 9.42 -2.08
CA GLN A 216 23.33 9.84 -2.81
C GLN A 216 22.05 9.36 -2.14
N ARG A 217 22.03 8.11 -1.67
CA ARG A 217 20.85 7.53 -1.02
C ARG A 217 20.49 8.19 0.31
N LEU A 218 21.49 8.69 1.03
CA LEU A 218 21.31 9.39 2.29
C LEU A 218 20.95 10.87 2.10
N THR A 219 21.48 11.53 1.05
CA THR A 219 21.40 12.98 0.92
C THR A 219 20.39 13.46 -0.12
N GLU A 220 20.13 12.66 -1.18
CA GLU A 220 19.26 13.10 -2.27
C GLU A 220 17.81 12.59 -2.10
N PRO A 221 16.80 13.48 -2.07
CA PRO A 221 15.39 13.09 -1.91
C PRO A 221 14.89 12.13 -3.00
N ASP A 222 15.41 12.28 -4.24
CA ASP A 222 14.98 11.51 -5.41
C ASP A 222 15.82 10.24 -5.66
N SER A 223 16.71 9.89 -4.73
CA SER A 223 17.60 8.71 -4.84
C SER A 223 16.89 7.35 -4.74
N GLY A 224 15.56 7.35 -4.59
CA GLY A 224 14.75 6.16 -4.32
C GLY A 224 14.72 5.74 -2.86
N ALA A 225 15.32 6.51 -1.95
CA ALA A 225 15.07 6.39 -0.52
C ALA A 225 13.70 6.99 -0.17
N SER A 226 12.99 6.37 0.77
CA SER A 226 11.73 6.92 1.29
C SER A 226 11.94 8.06 2.29
N TYR A 227 13.18 8.29 2.70
CA TYR A 227 13.58 9.24 3.73
C TYR A 227 15.06 9.60 3.56
N CYS A 228 15.39 10.90 3.61
CA CYS A 228 16.76 11.38 3.46
C CYS A 228 17.21 12.23 4.67
N MET A 229 18.49 12.56 4.73
CA MET A 229 19.09 13.30 5.83
C MET A 229 18.43 14.67 6.06
N GLU A 230 18.08 15.40 5.01
CA GLU A 230 17.39 16.68 5.13
C GLU A 230 16.05 16.53 5.86
N GLN A 231 15.26 15.53 5.50
CA GLN A 231 13.99 15.25 6.15
C GLN A 231 14.18 14.81 7.60
N PHE A 232 15.22 13.99 7.86
CA PHE A 232 15.57 13.55 9.20
C PHE A 232 15.94 14.72 10.11
N HIS A 233 16.81 15.62 9.66
CA HIS A 233 17.19 16.80 10.43
C HIS A 233 16.00 17.73 10.70
N ALA A 234 15.17 17.98 9.69
CA ALA A 234 13.97 18.80 9.84
C ALA A 234 13.00 18.22 10.88
N GLU A 235 12.77 16.90 10.89
CA GLU A 235 11.91 16.23 11.86
C GLU A 235 12.49 16.31 13.30
N ILE A 236 13.80 16.11 13.44
CA ILE A 236 14.47 16.25 14.74
C ILE A 236 14.37 17.70 15.27
N GLU A 237 14.60 18.70 14.40
CA GLU A 237 14.45 20.10 14.77
C GLU A 237 13.01 20.43 15.19
N GLU A 238 12.01 19.93 14.49
CA GLU A 238 10.60 20.09 14.86
C GLU A 238 10.29 19.47 16.23
N LEU A 239 10.76 18.24 16.48
CA LEU A 239 10.60 17.58 17.76
C LEU A 239 11.27 18.34 18.90
N MET A 240 12.47 18.89 18.68
CA MET A 240 13.19 19.70 19.67
C MET A 240 12.49 21.05 19.94
N ALA A 241 11.93 21.68 18.91
CA ALA A 241 11.21 22.94 19.02
C ALA A 241 9.83 22.80 19.71
N GLY A 242 9.21 21.63 19.69
CA GLY A 242 7.91 21.35 20.28
C GLY A 242 7.82 21.44 21.81
N GLY A 243 8.90 21.61 22.51
CA GLY A 243 9.02 22.22 23.86
C GLY A 243 8.63 21.37 25.07
N THR A 244 8.34 20.06 24.93
CA THR A 244 7.90 19.21 26.07
C THR A 244 8.76 17.96 26.27
N LEU A 245 9.99 17.96 25.76
CA LEU A 245 10.89 16.81 25.87
C LEU A 245 11.50 16.70 27.28
N SER A 246 11.54 15.48 27.80
CA SER A 246 12.36 15.18 28.99
C SER A 246 13.85 15.19 28.65
N GLU A 247 14.71 15.34 29.66
CA GLU A 247 16.16 15.28 29.48
C GLU A 247 16.62 14.00 28.76
N ALA A 248 16.01 12.87 29.07
CA ALA A 248 16.31 11.59 28.42
C ALA A 248 15.92 11.57 26.93
N GLN A 249 14.80 12.17 26.56
CA GLN A 249 14.38 12.30 25.16
C GLN A 249 15.30 13.25 24.38
N GLN A 250 15.69 14.35 25.00
CA GLN A 250 16.62 15.30 24.38
C GLN A 250 17.98 14.66 24.13
N ALA A 251 18.54 13.96 25.10
CA ALA A 251 19.79 13.23 24.95
C ALA A 251 19.71 12.13 23.86
N LEU A 252 18.55 11.48 23.71
CA LEU A 252 18.34 10.51 22.64
C LEU A 252 18.35 11.16 21.26
N LEU A 253 17.68 12.31 21.09
CA LEU A 253 17.67 13.04 19.82
C LEU A 253 19.08 13.54 19.44
N GLU A 254 19.86 14.00 20.42
CA GLU A 254 21.25 14.40 20.20
C GLU A 254 22.10 13.21 19.71
N GLN A 255 21.96 12.03 20.34
CA GLN A 255 22.65 10.81 19.91
C GLN A 255 22.23 10.35 18.50
N LEU A 256 20.96 10.55 18.14
CA LEU A 256 20.48 10.24 16.79
C LEU A 256 21.09 11.18 15.73
N LEU A 257 21.27 12.46 16.06
CA LEU A 257 21.99 13.41 15.18
C LEU A 257 23.45 13.01 15.00
N GLU A 258 24.17 12.72 16.10
CA GLU A 258 25.56 12.25 16.02
C GLU A 258 25.69 10.96 15.20
N TYR A 259 24.77 10.04 15.36
CA TYR A 259 24.74 8.80 14.56
C TYR A 259 24.52 9.10 13.08
N ALA A 260 23.55 9.98 12.75
CA ALA A 260 23.27 10.36 11.38
C ALA A 260 24.50 10.99 10.70
N ASP A 261 25.16 11.92 11.39
CA ASP A 261 26.38 12.58 10.87
C ASP A 261 27.51 11.56 10.66
N SER A 262 27.61 10.55 11.52
CA SER A 262 28.59 9.48 11.38
C SER A 262 28.38 8.60 10.14
N LEU A 263 27.17 8.57 9.57
CA LEU A 263 26.89 7.83 8.35
C LEU A 263 27.42 8.51 7.09
N LEU A 264 27.72 9.82 7.17
CA LEU A 264 28.25 10.61 6.05
C LEU A 264 29.79 10.74 6.10
N SER A 265 30.40 10.31 7.18
CA SER A 265 31.86 10.29 7.36
C SER A 265 32.43 8.93 6.93
#